data_bf2a323bfe128498aaa760ebadf80dbb
#
_entry.id   bf2a323bfe128498aaa760ebadf80dbb
#
_cell.length_a   1.000
_cell.length_b   1.000
_cell.length_c   1.000
_cell.angle_alpha   90.00
_cell.angle_beta   90.00
_cell.angle_gamma   90.00
#
_symmetry.space_group_name_H-M   'P 1'
#
loop_
_entity.id
_entity.type
_entity.pdbx_description
1 polymer ?
#
loop_
_entity_poly.entity_id
_entity_poly.type
_entity_poly.pdbx_seq_one_letter_code
_entity_poly.pdbx_strand_id
1 'polypeptide(L)'
;KRRHKKAATLADLIAVVCHNRAVKSLHVPASFPIGLAMQLHERGLALVPQPEPFAQKRLTKTKSESNEIARVQAINDKAMEAAYQLLRESDIHHKDQTLFVGSQPLTAELVRQTIDLVLLKENCLGLNTIVACGPKSADPHERGSGTLYAGQPIIVDIFPSCRQSGFFADMTRTFCKGKAPDRLRRLYDVVAKGHAIGLKAVRAGVS
;
A
#
# COMPACT_ATOMS: atom_id res chain seq x y z
N LYS A 1 16.71 53.14 -0.75
CA LYS A 1 15.65 52.09 -0.89
C LYS A 1 16.35 50.78 -1.21
N ARG A 2 16.49 49.83 -0.24
CA ARG A 2 16.98 48.46 -0.49
C ARG A 2 15.90 47.74 -1.31
N ARG A 3 16.20 47.42 -2.59
CA ARG A 3 15.37 46.49 -3.38
C ARG A 3 15.50 45.11 -2.72
N HIS A 4 14.47 44.67 -2.03
CA HIS A 4 14.36 43.26 -1.65
C HIS A 4 14.41 42.44 -2.94
N LYS A 5 15.49 41.73 -3.21
CA LYS A 5 15.53 40.68 -4.27
C LYS A 5 14.52 39.64 -3.86
N LYS A 6 13.46 39.52 -4.63
CA LYS A 6 12.45 38.48 -4.46
C LYS A 6 13.14 37.10 -4.57
N ALA A 7 12.99 36.24 -3.59
CA ALA A 7 13.59 34.91 -3.63
C ALA A 7 13.08 34.18 -4.87
N ALA A 8 13.95 33.40 -5.53
CA ALA A 8 13.59 32.60 -6.67
C ALA A 8 12.54 31.53 -6.26
N THR A 9 11.47 31.43 -7.01
CA THR A 9 10.42 30.42 -6.80
C THR A 9 10.80 29.09 -7.46
N LEU A 10 10.12 28.01 -7.10
CA LEU A 10 10.29 26.72 -7.78
C LEU A 10 10.04 26.83 -9.30
N ALA A 11 9.06 27.63 -9.72
CA ALA A 11 8.79 27.88 -11.13
C ALA A 11 9.94 28.59 -11.83
N ASP A 12 10.64 29.55 -11.15
CA ASP A 12 11.82 30.21 -11.71
C ASP A 12 12.95 29.21 -11.92
N LEU A 13 13.20 28.31 -10.96
CA LEU A 13 14.23 27.28 -11.06
C LEU A 13 13.96 26.31 -12.19
N ILE A 14 12.73 25.79 -12.29
CA ILE A 14 12.32 24.89 -13.37
C ILE A 14 12.49 25.59 -14.73
N ALA A 15 12.01 26.82 -14.88
CA ALA A 15 12.11 27.57 -16.12
C ALA A 15 13.58 27.78 -16.55
N VAL A 16 14.48 28.14 -15.63
CA VAL A 16 15.92 28.26 -15.94
C VAL A 16 16.51 26.94 -16.43
N VAL A 17 16.19 25.82 -15.75
CA VAL A 17 16.67 24.49 -16.17
C VAL A 17 16.16 24.13 -17.59
N CYS A 18 14.87 24.40 -17.86
CA CYS A 18 14.27 24.15 -19.15
C CYS A 18 14.88 25.00 -20.26
N HIS A 19 15.03 26.31 -20.02
CA HIS A 19 15.65 27.24 -20.99
C HIS A 19 17.10 26.88 -21.31
N ASN A 20 17.90 26.54 -20.29
CA ASN A 20 19.29 26.10 -20.48
C ASN A 20 19.42 24.82 -21.31
N ARG A 21 18.37 24.01 -21.37
CA ARG A 21 18.29 22.77 -22.13
C ARG A 21 17.47 22.89 -23.42
N ALA A 22 17.07 24.10 -23.80
CA ALA A 22 16.20 24.37 -24.94
C ALA A 22 14.87 23.60 -24.92
N VAL A 23 14.37 23.25 -23.71
CA VAL A 23 13.08 22.59 -23.50
C VAL A 23 11.98 23.64 -23.51
N LYS A 24 11.02 23.53 -24.43
CA LYS A 24 9.89 24.46 -24.58
C LYS A 24 8.55 23.90 -24.06
N SER A 25 8.46 22.59 -23.88
CA SER A 25 7.26 21.93 -23.38
C SER A 25 7.58 20.85 -22.32
N LEU A 26 6.70 20.69 -21.36
CA LEU A 26 6.78 19.68 -20.30
C LEU A 26 5.56 18.78 -20.34
N HIS A 27 5.77 17.48 -20.42
CA HIS A 27 4.71 16.50 -20.18
C HIS A 27 4.51 16.33 -18.67
N VAL A 28 3.30 16.54 -18.21
CA VAL A 28 2.96 16.53 -16.78
C VAL A 28 1.77 15.61 -16.49
N PRO A 29 1.68 14.97 -15.32
CA PRO A 29 0.50 14.19 -14.97
C PRO A 29 -0.74 15.08 -14.87
N ALA A 30 -1.94 14.50 -15.06
CA ALA A 30 -3.21 15.23 -14.92
C ALA A 30 -3.38 15.85 -13.51
N SER A 31 -2.75 15.27 -12.49
CA SER A 31 -2.72 15.76 -11.11
C SER A 31 -1.68 16.85 -10.84
N PHE A 32 -1.02 17.38 -11.89
CA PHE A 32 -0.01 18.42 -11.71
C PHE A 32 -0.62 19.69 -11.10
N PRO A 33 0.04 20.32 -10.10
CA PRO A 33 -0.52 21.46 -9.39
C PRO A 33 -0.81 22.63 -10.33
N ILE A 34 -2.10 23.04 -10.44
CA ILE A 34 -2.54 24.09 -11.36
C ILE A 34 -1.81 25.43 -11.15
N GLY A 35 -1.54 25.81 -9.91
CA GLY A 35 -0.81 27.04 -9.59
C GLY A 35 0.61 27.04 -10.13
N LEU A 36 1.31 25.89 -10.07
CA LEU A 36 2.63 25.75 -10.64
C LEU A 36 2.58 25.73 -12.18
N ALA A 37 1.57 25.08 -12.76
CA ALA A 37 1.36 25.05 -14.20
C ALA A 37 1.20 26.47 -14.77
N MET A 38 0.36 27.30 -14.16
CA MET A 38 0.17 28.68 -14.55
C MET A 38 1.46 29.50 -14.48
N GLN A 39 2.23 29.37 -13.38
CA GLN A 39 3.51 30.06 -13.22
C GLN A 39 4.55 29.64 -14.25
N LEU A 40 4.59 28.37 -14.66
CA LEU A 40 5.48 27.88 -15.71
C LEU A 40 5.04 28.36 -17.09
N HIS A 41 3.74 28.41 -17.34
CA HIS A 41 3.20 28.97 -18.58
C HIS A 41 3.56 30.46 -18.74
N GLU A 42 3.43 31.26 -17.69
CA GLU A 42 3.86 32.67 -17.66
C GLU A 42 5.35 32.86 -17.99
N ARG A 43 6.18 31.82 -17.75
CA ARG A 43 7.62 31.77 -18.06
C ARG A 43 7.94 31.17 -19.45
N GLY A 44 6.90 31.02 -20.29
CA GLY A 44 7.05 30.56 -21.67
C GLY A 44 7.18 29.04 -21.87
N LEU A 45 6.80 28.24 -20.88
CA LEU A 45 6.79 26.79 -20.99
C LEU A 45 5.38 26.29 -21.31
N ALA A 46 5.23 25.49 -22.36
CA ALA A 46 3.98 24.78 -22.66
C ALA A 46 3.85 23.54 -21.74
N LEU A 47 2.69 23.37 -21.14
CA LEU A 47 2.37 22.17 -20.32
C LEU A 47 1.45 21.25 -21.10
N VAL A 48 1.84 20.00 -21.27
CA VAL A 48 1.08 18.97 -21.98
C VAL A 48 0.64 17.91 -20.97
N PRO A 49 -0.62 17.90 -20.54
CA PRO A 49 -1.14 16.89 -19.64
C PRO A 49 -1.05 15.50 -20.27
N GLN A 50 -0.53 14.54 -19.51
CA GLN A 50 -0.55 13.11 -19.85
C GLN A 50 -1.01 12.31 -18.63
N PRO A 51 -1.86 11.27 -18.79
CA PRO A 51 -2.32 10.48 -17.65
C PRO A 51 -1.17 9.87 -16.83
N GLU A 52 -0.18 9.29 -17.51
CA GLU A 52 0.92 8.54 -16.90
C GLU A 52 2.24 8.76 -17.66
N PRO A 53 2.90 9.93 -17.57
CA PRO A 53 4.08 10.27 -18.40
C PRO A 53 5.28 9.35 -18.17
N PHE A 54 5.33 8.63 -17.04
CA PHE A 54 6.43 7.73 -16.67
C PHE A 54 6.03 6.24 -16.64
N ALA A 55 4.79 5.89 -17.01
CA ALA A 55 4.27 4.52 -16.92
C ALA A 55 5.20 3.50 -17.61
N GLN A 56 5.60 3.76 -18.85
CA GLN A 56 6.45 2.87 -19.63
C GLN A 56 7.79 2.56 -18.94
N LYS A 57 8.41 3.57 -18.31
CA LYS A 57 9.68 3.38 -17.60
C LYS A 57 9.54 2.57 -16.32
N ARG A 58 8.34 2.56 -15.72
CA ARG A 58 8.05 1.82 -14.48
C ARG A 58 7.59 0.38 -14.72
N LEU A 59 7.17 0.03 -15.94
CA LEU A 59 6.73 -1.33 -16.28
C LEU A 59 7.85 -2.35 -16.12
N THR A 60 9.06 -2.02 -16.57
CA THR A 60 10.24 -2.91 -16.47
C THR A 60 11.12 -2.45 -15.30
N LYS A 61 11.50 -3.37 -14.42
CA LYS A 61 12.35 -3.12 -13.26
C LYS A 61 13.79 -3.48 -13.54
N THR A 62 14.71 -2.64 -13.14
CA THR A 62 16.14 -2.95 -13.08
C THR A 62 16.42 -3.98 -11.98
N LYS A 63 17.61 -4.57 -11.98
CA LYS A 63 18.02 -5.50 -10.91
C LYS A 63 18.03 -4.81 -9.53
N SER A 64 18.47 -3.55 -9.47
CA SER A 64 18.49 -2.76 -8.22
C SER A 64 17.07 -2.53 -7.68
N GLU A 65 16.13 -2.14 -8.54
CA GLU A 65 14.73 -1.94 -8.17
C GLU A 65 14.06 -3.24 -7.71
N SER A 66 14.34 -4.35 -8.40
CA SER A 66 13.84 -5.68 -8.01
C SER A 66 14.36 -6.10 -6.63
N ASN A 67 15.64 -5.85 -6.34
CA ASN A 67 16.23 -6.13 -5.04
C ASN A 67 15.60 -5.28 -3.93
N GLU A 68 15.31 -4.00 -4.22
CA GLU A 68 14.66 -3.12 -3.24
C GLU A 68 13.21 -3.53 -2.98
N ILE A 69 12.44 -3.92 -4.00
CA ILE A 69 11.10 -4.48 -3.84
C ILE A 69 11.15 -5.73 -2.96
N ALA A 70 12.10 -6.64 -3.22
CA ALA A 70 12.27 -7.85 -2.42
C ALA A 70 12.62 -7.54 -0.95
N ARG A 71 13.44 -6.50 -0.70
CA ARG A 71 13.74 -6.02 0.65
C ARG A 71 12.50 -5.52 1.38
N VAL A 72 11.68 -4.69 0.71
CA VAL A 72 10.43 -4.17 1.31
C VAL A 72 9.44 -5.31 1.53
N GLN A 73 9.39 -6.30 0.62
CA GLN A 73 8.57 -7.51 0.80
C GLN A 73 9.00 -8.31 2.04
N ALA A 74 10.29 -8.49 2.28
CA ALA A 74 10.78 -9.18 3.48
C ALA A 74 10.43 -8.44 4.78
N ILE A 75 10.30 -7.11 4.74
CA ILE A 75 9.80 -6.31 5.87
C ILE A 75 8.29 -6.57 6.05
N ASN A 76 7.55 -6.63 4.96
CA ASN A 76 6.12 -6.94 4.99
C ASN A 76 5.86 -8.34 5.57
N ASP A 77 6.71 -9.33 5.25
CA ASP A 77 6.63 -10.67 5.83
C ASP A 77 6.74 -10.64 7.37
N LYS A 78 7.66 -9.82 7.92
CA LYS A 78 7.79 -9.64 9.38
C LYS A 78 6.54 -9.01 10.00
N ALA A 79 5.93 -8.05 9.32
CA ALA A 79 4.71 -7.39 9.79
C ALA A 79 3.51 -8.34 9.77
N MET A 80 3.40 -9.17 8.72
CA MET A 80 2.37 -10.22 8.63
C MET A 80 2.57 -11.29 9.70
N GLU A 81 3.81 -11.70 9.96
CA GLU A 81 4.14 -12.65 11.03
C GLU A 81 3.74 -12.08 12.41
N ALA A 82 3.97 -10.81 12.69
CA ALA A 82 3.54 -10.19 13.94
C ALA A 82 2.02 -10.20 14.10
N ALA A 83 1.28 -9.91 13.03
CA ALA A 83 -0.18 -10.02 13.02
C ALA A 83 -0.64 -11.47 13.26
N TYR A 84 -0.01 -12.44 12.60
CA TYR A 84 -0.28 -13.85 12.80
C TYR A 84 -0.04 -14.30 14.24
N GLN A 85 1.07 -13.92 14.86
CA GLN A 85 1.39 -14.28 16.23
C GLN A 85 0.35 -13.70 17.21
N LEU A 86 -0.02 -12.43 17.02
CA LEU A 86 -1.05 -11.78 17.84
C LEU A 86 -2.40 -12.51 17.75
N LEU A 87 -2.82 -12.90 16.53
CA LEU A 87 -4.05 -13.69 16.31
C LEU A 87 -3.92 -15.10 16.90
N ARG A 88 -2.75 -15.75 16.73
CA ARG A 88 -2.50 -17.10 17.24
C ARG A 88 -2.55 -17.15 18.76
N GLU A 89 -1.99 -16.17 19.43
CA GLU A 89 -1.87 -16.10 20.90
C GLU A 89 -3.15 -15.57 21.55
N SER A 90 -4.09 -15.00 20.79
CA SER A 90 -5.35 -14.53 21.33
C SER A 90 -6.19 -15.69 21.90
N ASP A 91 -6.93 -15.41 22.96
CA ASP A 91 -7.90 -16.32 23.56
C ASP A 91 -9.28 -16.15 22.94
N ILE A 92 -10.07 -17.22 22.94
CA ILE A 92 -11.47 -17.18 22.48
C ILE A 92 -12.39 -17.09 23.70
N HIS A 93 -13.17 -16.03 23.79
CA HIS A 93 -14.23 -15.93 24.79
C HIS A 93 -15.42 -16.79 24.35
N HIS A 94 -15.65 -17.91 25.03
CA HIS A 94 -16.60 -18.94 24.59
C HIS A 94 -18.05 -18.48 24.50
N LYS A 95 -18.43 -17.46 25.22
CA LYS A 95 -19.82 -16.99 25.29
C LYS A 95 -20.27 -16.28 24.01
N ASP A 96 -19.40 -15.48 23.42
CA ASP A 96 -19.71 -14.61 22.26
C ASP A 96 -18.69 -14.72 21.13
N GLN A 97 -17.74 -15.65 21.25
CA GLN A 97 -16.68 -15.91 20.26
C GLN A 97 -15.72 -14.73 20.04
N THR A 98 -15.73 -13.73 20.88
CA THR A 98 -14.80 -12.60 20.83
C THR A 98 -13.36 -13.08 21.06
N LEU A 99 -12.40 -12.52 20.32
CA LEU A 99 -10.97 -12.73 20.56
C LEU A 99 -10.47 -11.74 21.62
N PHE A 100 -9.59 -12.21 22.50
CA PHE A 100 -8.98 -11.40 23.57
C PHE A 100 -7.46 -11.53 23.58
N VAL A 101 -6.79 -10.44 23.97
CA VAL A 101 -5.38 -10.43 24.35
C VAL A 101 -5.30 -9.93 25.79
N GLY A 102 -4.90 -10.82 26.69
CA GLY A 102 -5.02 -10.56 28.14
C GLY A 102 -6.47 -10.32 28.53
N SER A 103 -6.77 -9.17 29.13
CA SER A 103 -8.12 -8.80 29.56
C SER A 103 -8.90 -7.92 28.58
N GLN A 104 -8.35 -7.63 27.40
CA GLN A 104 -8.98 -6.71 26.45
C GLN A 104 -9.40 -7.43 25.17
N PRO A 105 -10.53 -7.04 24.55
CA PRO A 105 -10.92 -7.55 23.24
C PRO A 105 -9.85 -7.23 22.22
N LEU A 106 -9.49 -8.22 21.39
CA LEU A 106 -8.64 -8.03 20.24
C LEU A 106 -9.43 -7.32 19.12
N THR A 107 -8.93 -6.19 18.69
CA THR A 107 -9.59 -5.36 17.69
C THR A 107 -8.74 -5.22 16.40
N ALA A 108 -9.40 -4.87 15.31
CA ALA A 108 -8.74 -4.54 14.05
C ALA A 108 -7.69 -3.44 14.22
N GLU A 109 -7.97 -2.46 15.08
CA GLU A 109 -7.08 -1.35 15.42
C GLU A 109 -5.79 -1.84 16.09
N LEU A 110 -5.91 -2.78 17.06
CA LEU A 110 -4.74 -3.32 17.77
C LEU A 110 -3.85 -4.15 16.83
N VAL A 111 -4.45 -4.93 15.93
CA VAL A 111 -3.67 -5.66 14.91
C VAL A 111 -2.95 -4.69 13.98
N ARG A 112 -3.61 -3.63 13.49
CA ARG A 112 -2.95 -2.59 12.68
C ARG A 112 -1.83 -1.90 13.43
N GLN A 113 -2.05 -1.53 14.68
CA GLN A 113 -1.00 -0.92 15.51
C GLN A 113 0.23 -1.82 15.64
N THR A 114 0.03 -3.13 15.83
CA THR A 114 1.13 -4.11 15.89
C THR A 114 1.89 -4.16 14.58
N ILE A 115 1.20 -4.19 13.45
CA ILE A 115 1.79 -4.13 12.10
C ILE A 115 2.59 -2.83 11.92
N ASP A 116 1.99 -1.69 12.22
CA ASP A 116 2.59 -0.38 12.04
C ASP A 116 3.88 -0.22 12.88
N LEU A 117 3.92 -0.75 14.10
CA LEU A 117 5.13 -0.74 14.93
C LEU A 117 6.28 -1.52 14.30
N VAL A 118 6.02 -2.66 13.65
CA VAL A 118 7.04 -3.43 12.92
C VAL A 118 7.52 -2.65 11.71
N LEU A 119 6.60 -2.11 10.91
CA LEU A 119 6.93 -1.33 9.71
C LEU A 119 7.74 -0.08 10.04
N LEU A 120 7.38 0.66 11.09
CA LEU A 120 8.07 1.88 11.52
C LEU A 120 9.52 1.60 11.95
N LYS A 121 9.80 0.48 12.65
CA LYS A 121 11.16 0.07 13.02
C LYS A 121 12.06 -0.13 11.80
N GLU A 122 11.47 -0.52 10.67
CA GLU A 122 12.16 -0.75 9.40
C GLU A 122 12.06 0.46 8.43
N ASN A 123 11.65 1.62 8.94
CA ASN A 123 11.45 2.85 8.16
C ASN A 123 10.44 2.70 7.01
N CYS A 124 9.40 1.89 7.20
CA CYS A 124 8.28 1.70 6.29
C CYS A 124 6.97 2.23 6.89
N LEU A 125 5.98 2.51 6.05
CA LEU A 125 4.66 2.99 6.45
C LEU A 125 3.57 2.12 5.82
N GLY A 126 2.60 1.67 6.65
CA GLY A 126 1.40 0.97 6.22
C GLY A 126 0.17 1.87 6.28
N LEU A 127 0.04 2.83 5.35
CA LEU A 127 -0.96 3.90 5.45
C LEU A 127 -2.42 3.43 5.41
N ASN A 128 -2.71 2.33 4.72
CA ASN A 128 -4.07 1.85 4.48
C ASN A 128 -4.25 0.36 4.82
N THR A 129 -3.45 -0.19 5.71
CA THR A 129 -3.54 -1.59 6.15
C THR A 129 -4.98 -1.97 6.48
N ILE A 130 -5.45 -3.08 5.91
CA ILE A 130 -6.78 -3.65 6.11
C ILE A 130 -6.69 -4.75 7.16
N VAL A 131 -7.59 -4.72 8.14
CA VAL A 131 -7.85 -5.83 9.07
C VAL A 131 -9.36 -5.96 9.19
N ALA A 132 -9.96 -6.77 8.33
CA ALA A 132 -11.41 -6.90 8.22
C ALA A 132 -11.90 -8.27 8.69
N CYS A 133 -12.87 -8.31 9.60
CA CYS A 133 -13.42 -9.53 10.19
C CYS A 133 -14.88 -9.75 9.77
N GLY A 134 -15.24 -11.00 9.49
CA GLY A 134 -16.60 -11.43 9.20
C GLY A 134 -17.18 -10.78 7.94
N PRO A 135 -18.40 -10.23 7.98
CA PRO A 135 -19.03 -9.62 6.81
C PRO A 135 -18.24 -8.48 6.18
N LYS A 136 -17.48 -7.72 6.98
CA LYS A 136 -16.62 -6.64 6.48
C LYS A 136 -15.51 -7.13 5.55
N SER A 137 -15.09 -8.38 5.68
CA SER A 137 -14.07 -8.98 4.81
C SER A 137 -14.53 -9.26 3.37
N ALA A 138 -15.81 -9.03 3.07
CA ALA A 138 -16.34 -9.18 1.71
C ALA A 138 -16.09 -7.96 0.82
N ASP A 139 -15.80 -6.80 1.40
CA ASP A 139 -15.40 -5.60 0.67
C ASP A 139 -13.88 -5.45 0.70
N PRO A 140 -13.20 -5.52 -0.47
CA PRO A 140 -11.74 -5.42 -0.55
C PRO A 140 -11.18 -4.06 -0.14
N HIS A 141 -12.01 -3.01 -0.02
CA HIS A 141 -11.61 -1.67 0.39
C HIS A 141 -12.03 -1.31 1.82
N GLU A 142 -12.78 -2.18 2.51
CA GLU A 142 -13.17 -1.99 3.90
C GLU A 142 -11.98 -2.24 4.83
N ARG A 143 -11.48 -1.17 5.47
CA ARG A 143 -10.30 -1.24 6.34
C ARG A 143 -10.52 -2.10 7.59
N GLY A 144 -11.76 -2.41 7.91
CA GLY A 144 -12.17 -3.10 9.12
C GLY A 144 -12.08 -2.21 10.37
N SER A 145 -12.87 -2.56 11.37
CA SER A 145 -12.90 -1.85 12.66
C SER A 145 -13.54 -2.70 13.75
N GLY A 146 -13.14 -2.44 15.00
CA GLY A 146 -13.72 -3.07 16.18
C GLY A 146 -13.24 -4.50 16.41
N THR A 147 -14.01 -5.22 17.19
CA THR A 147 -13.67 -6.54 17.73
C THR A 147 -13.56 -7.62 16.65
N LEU A 148 -12.59 -8.51 16.81
CA LEU A 148 -12.42 -9.70 15.99
C LEU A 148 -13.05 -10.93 16.65
N TYR A 149 -13.53 -11.89 15.83
CA TYR A 149 -14.30 -13.04 16.30
C TYR A 149 -13.73 -14.36 15.79
N ALA A 150 -13.76 -15.37 16.63
CA ALA A 150 -13.43 -16.74 16.26
C ALA A 150 -14.46 -17.32 15.26
N GLY A 151 -14.03 -18.25 14.42
CA GLY A 151 -14.89 -18.88 13.41
C GLY A 151 -15.25 -17.99 12.23
N GLN A 152 -14.81 -16.74 12.21
CA GLN A 152 -15.01 -15.80 11.11
C GLN A 152 -13.71 -15.58 10.31
N PRO A 153 -13.79 -15.22 9.01
CA PRO A 153 -12.63 -14.83 8.26
C PRO A 153 -12.09 -13.51 8.80
N ILE A 154 -10.77 -13.42 8.93
CA ILE A 154 -10.05 -12.20 9.26
C ILE A 154 -9.06 -11.97 8.13
N ILE A 155 -9.34 -11.00 7.27
CA ILE A 155 -8.44 -10.61 6.20
C ILE A 155 -7.47 -9.56 6.75
N VAL A 156 -6.19 -9.84 6.58
CA VAL A 156 -5.10 -8.89 6.84
C VAL A 156 -4.41 -8.61 5.53
N ASP A 157 -4.44 -7.35 5.10
CA ASP A 157 -3.86 -6.88 3.85
C ASP A 157 -2.92 -5.71 4.12
N ILE A 158 -1.63 -5.91 3.83
CA ILE A 158 -0.56 -4.99 4.19
C ILE A 158 0.22 -4.63 2.93
N PHE A 159 0.20 -3.35 2.54
CA PHE A 159 0.92 -2.83 1.38
C PHE A 159 1.78 -1.62 1.78
N PRO A 160 2.89 -1.86 2.50
CA PRO A 160 3.73 -0.80 3.03
C PRO A 160 4.59 -0.15 1.94
N SER A 161 4.93 1.13 2.16
CA SER A 161 5.94 1.83 1.39
C SER A 161 7.18 2.10 2.23
N CYS A 162 8.36 1.93 1.64
CA CYS A 162 9.62 2.35 2.25
C CYS A 162 9.77 3.87 2.13
N ARG A 163 9.98 4.57 3.26
CA ARG A 163 10.11 6.04 3.28
C ARG A 163 11.33 6.56 2.53
N GLN A 164 12.39 5.77 2.46
CA GLN A 164 13.64 6.17 1.82
C GLN A 164 13.61 5.96 0.31
N SER A 165 13.12 4.80 -0.14
CA SER A 165 13.15 4.42 -1.56
C SER A 165 11.84 4.67 -2.30
N GLY A 166 10.72 4.81 -1.58
CA GLY A 166 9.39 4.93 -2.16
C GLY A 166 8.83 3.64 -2.76
N PHE A 167 9.57 2.52 -2.69
CA PHE A 167 9.06 1.23 -3.19
C PHE A 167 8.04 0.62 -2.23
N PHE A 168 7.12 -0.12 -2.81
CA PHE A 168 6.04 -0.82 -2.11
C PHE A 168 6.28 -2.32 -2.09
N ALA A 169 5.70 -2.96 -1.07
CA ALA A 169 5.38 -4.38 -1.05
C ALA A 169 3.87 -4.57 -0.92
N ASP A 170 3.41 -5.81 -1.06
CA ASP A 170 2.00 -6.14 -0.95
C ASP A 170 1.82 -7.59 -0.50
N MET A 171 0.94 -7.82 0.48
CA MET A 171 0.61 -9.16 0.95
C MET A 171 -0.74 -9.20 1.64
N THR A 172 -1.62 -10.07 1.14
CA THR A 172 -2.88 -10.40 1.79
C THR A 172 -2.87 -11.81 2.35
N ARG A 173 -3.38 -12.01 3.58
CA ARG A 173 -3.63 -13.33 4.19
C ARG A 173 -5.00 -13.35 4.84
N THR A 174 -5.64 -14.52 4.75
CA THR A 174 -6.90 -14.79 5.45
C THR A 174 -6.65 -15.73 6.61
N PHE A 175 -7.04 -15.31 7.80
CA PHE A 175 -6.97 -16.08 9.03
C PHE A 175 -8.36 -16.46 9.50
N CYS A 176 -8.42 -17.54 10.28
CA CYS A 176 -9.61 -17.93 11.02
C CYS A 176 -9.16 -18.52 12.36
N LYS A 177 -9.40 -17.84 13.45
CA LYS A 177 -9.13 -18.37 14.79
C LYS A 177 -10.19 -19.42 15.15
N GLY A 178 -9.73 -20.58 15.66
CA GLY A 178 -10.60 -21.71 15.94
C GLY A 178 -10.98 -22.52 14.70
N LYS A 179 -12.13 -23.22 14.74
CA LYS A 179 -12.58 -24.10 13.64
C LYS A 179 -13.24 -23.26 12.55
N ALA A 180 -12.66 -23.25 11.36
CA ALA A 180 -13.27 -22.61 10.19
C ALA A 180 -14.54 -23.38 9.77
N PRO A 181 -15.69 -22.70 9.58
CA PRO A 181 -16.92 -23.33 9.06
C PRO A 181 -16.70 -23.89 7.66
N ASP A 182 -17.45 -24.94 7.29
CA ASP A 182 -17.32 -25.62 5.99
C ASP A 182 -17.59 -24.68 4.81
N ARG A 183 -18.51 -23.72 4.97
CA ARG A 183 -18.76 -22.70 3.95
C ARG A 183 -17.53 -21.84 3.70
N LEU A 184 -16.81 -21.44 4.74
CA LEU A 184 -15.59 -20.64 4.62
C LEU A 184 -14.47 -21.47 3.96
N ARG A 185 -14.32 -22.74 4.32
CA ARG A 185 -13.34 -23.65 3.69
C ARG A 185 -13.60 -23.80 2.19
N ARG A 186 -14.86 -24.05 1.80
CA ARG A 186 -15.21 -24.14 0.37
C ARG A 186 -14.90 -22.85 -0.39
N LEU A 187 -15.19 -21.69 0.21
CA LEU A 187 -14.85 -20.40 -0.40
C LEU A 187 -13.34 -20.25 -0.59
N TYR A 188 -12.57 -20.58 0.44
CA TYR A 188 -11.11 -20.57 0.37
C TYR A 188 -10.58 -21.49 -0.75
N ASP A 189 -11.10 -22.70 -0.86
CA ASP A 189 -10.68 -23.67 -1.89
C ASP A 189 -10.92 -23.16 -3.31
N VAL A 190 -12.04 -22.45 -3.54
CA VAL A 190 -12.35 -21.84 -4.84
C VAL A 190 -11.38 -20.72 -5.15
N VAL A 191 -11.11 -19.83 -4.19
CA VAL A 191 -10.15 -18.73 -4.36
C VAL A 191 -8.73 -19.26 -4.58
N ALA A 192 -8.31 -20.27 -3.81
CA ALA A 192 -7.00 -20.90 -3.96
C ALA A 192 -6.81 -21.54 -5.35
N LYS A 193 -7.85 -22.20 -5.89
CA LYS A 193 -7.83 -22.71 -7.27
C LYS A 193 -7.71 -21.59 -8.29
N GLY A 194 -8.48 -20.50 -8.16
CA GLY A 194 -8.41 -19.35 -9.02
C GLY A 194 -7.01 -18.72 -9.02
N HIS A 195 -6.43 -18.53 -7.83
CA HIS A 195 -5.06 -18.02 -7.65
C HIS A 195 -4.02 -18.93 -8.36
N ALA A 196 -4.11 -20.24 -8.17
CA ALA A 196 -3.20 -21.18 -8.83
C ALA A 196 -3.31 -21.15 -10.38
N ILE A 197 -4.53 -20.97 -10.91
CA ILE A 197 -4.77 -20.80 -12.35
C ILE A 197 -4.13 -19.50 -12.83
N GLY A 198 -4.35 -18.39 -12.11
CA GLY A 198 -3.77 -17.09 -12.42
C GLY A 198 -2.24 -17.14 -12.47
N LEU A 199 -1.59 -17.71 -11.45
CA LEU A 199 -0.14 -17.86 -11.42
C LEU A 199 0.42 -18.65 -12.61
N LYS A 200 -0.26 -19.71 -13.03
CA LYS A 200 0.14 -20.49 -14.23
C LYS A 200 -0.07 -19.74 -15.53
N ALA A 201 -1.00 -18.79 -15.59
CA ALA A 201 -1.27 -17.99 -16.77
C ALA A 201 -0.28 -16.84 -16.94
N VAL A 202 0.41 -16.39 -15.88
CA VAL A 202 1.40 -15.30 -15.96
C VAL A 202 2.62 -15.72 -16.76
N ARG A 203 2.71 -15.24 -18.00
CA ARG A 203 3.83 -15.50 -18.92
C ARG A 203 3.92 -14.38 -19.98
N ALA A 204 5.08 -14.22 -20.60
CA ALA A 204 5.25 -13.25 -21.68
C ALA A 204 4.26 -13.50 -22.83
N GLY A 205 3.65 -12.43 -23.35
CA GLY A 205 2.68 -12.48 -24.46
C GLY A 205 1.22 -12.77 -24.03
N VAL A 206 0.93 -12.86 -22.73
CA VAL A 206 -0.43 -12.93 -22.21
C VAL A 206 -0.82 -11.57 -21.64
N SER A 207 -1.98 -11.04 -22.06
CA SER A 207 -2.59 -9.79 -21.59
C SER A 207 -3.57 -10.08 -20.45
#